data_ba97b14165e1240390460d96e35c25a4
#
_entry.id   ba97b14165e1240390460d96e35c25a4
#
_cell.length_a   1.000
_cell.length_b   1.000
_cell.length_c   1.000
_cell.angle_alpha   90.00
_cell.angle_beta   90.00
_cell.angle_gamma   90.00
#
_symmetry.space_group_name_H-M   'P 1'
#
loop_
_entity.id
_entity.type
_entity.pdbx_description
1 polymer ?
#
loop_
_entity_poly.entity_id
_entity_poly.type
_entity_poly.pdbx_seq_one_letter_code
_entity_poly.pdbx_strand_id
1 'polypeptide(L)'
;VIGIQIENEYGHVGGLQGPEGEAHIRTLTAMAKEIGFDVPLYTATGWGGACIGDLLPVMGGYCEAPWDQRTCEIEPNANFVFSHTRNDALIACDHHVENANSYNEEDFPFLTAELGGGLQVTMHRRPVAKGCDVGAMSTVKMGSGAGLLGYYMYHGGSNPKGKLSTLQESRATGYLNDLPEINYDFNAPIRQYGTISDSYREIKLLALFLNDFGEDMASLRSEIPTIRILPGDMHTVRTACRHDADHGYVFFNNYQRRWKMDDHPQVKLEGLLDGKASVGFPAFDLKEGMYGFFPYNMKLNDAVLHTALATPLCVLHTKKGDAFVFYGDLDPQIQWEGDARAELCLISRQEALNAWKVHLDQDYLVLSENYVWEENGELVVTGSGKTMIAVYPAVEKGIVDFKECGKRGNFTLYERIYKAQEPEAELVCKEQDKEKAVYELKLAYPGEKNYHDAFAFLTWYGNRMEVFDGEEKINDYFYTGQEALLSLGYFEFPEKLKLVVYPLHPGDPIFLEKQPDAADGCACKIEKLHVETIFR
;
A
#
# COMPACT_ATOMS: atom_id res chain seq x y z
N VAL A 1 -8.06 3.91 -21.33
CA VAL A 1 -8.82 2.89 -20.55
C VAL A 1 -8.23 1.53 -20.91
N ILE A 2 -7.76 0.76 -19.95
CA ILE A 2 -7.12 -0.56 -20.14
C ILE A 2 -8.04 -1.74 -19.77
N GLY A 3 -9.12 -1.47 -19.04
CA GLY A 3 -10.14 -2.42 -18.64
C GLY A 3 -11.30 -1.72 -17.96
N ILE A 4 -12.46 -2.39 -17.88
CA ILE A 4 -13.66 -1.85 -17.25
C ILE A 4 -14.26 -2.89 -16.32
N GLN A 5 -14.56 -2.49 -15.09
CA GLN A 5 -15.28 -3.31 -14.14
C GLN A 5 -16.79 -3.19 -14.36
N ILE A 6 -17.46 -4.32 -14.46
CA ILE A 6 -18.92 -4.44 -14.53
C ILE A 6 -19.38 -5.03 -13.20
N GLU A 7 -20.14 -4.27 -12.43
CA GLU A 7 -20.58 -4.60 -11.07
C GLU A 7 -19.44 -4.84 -10.07
N ASN A 8 -19.78 -4.97 -8.81
CA ASN A 8 -18.87 -5.32 -7.74
C ASN A 8 -19.55 -6.33 -6.80
N GLU A 9 -18.90 -7.47 -6.57
CA GLU A 9 -19.35 -8.52 -5.63
C GLU A 9 -20.81 -8.94 -5.81
N TYR A 10 -21.35 -8.83 -7.02
CA TYR A 10 -22.75 -9.08 -7.30
C TYR A 10 -23.12 -10.55 -7.09
N GLY A 11 -24.13 -10.78 -6.24
CA GLY A 11 -24.53 -12.12 -5.83
C GLY A 11 -23.81 -12.65 -4.60
N HIS A 12 -22.74 -11.95 -4.12
CA HIS A 12 -22.00 -12.32 -2.90
C HIS A 12 -22.49 -11.48 -1.70
N VAL A 13 -22.30 -10.17 -1.73
CA VAL A 13 -22.71 -9.24 -0.66
C VAL A 13 -24.03 -8.54 -0.96
N GLY A 14 -24.65 -8.83 -2.08
CA GLY A 14 -25.94 -8.27 -2.51
C GLY A 14 -26.30 -8.68 -3.92
N GLY A 15 -27.48 -8.27 -4.39
CA GLY A 15 -27.98 -8.60 -5.71
C GLY A 15 -28.57 -10.02 -5.82
N LEU A 16 -28.81 -10.44 -7.05
CA LEU A 16 -29.34 -11.78 -7.37
C LEU A 16 -28.20 -12.81 -7.40
N GLN A 17 -28.51 -14.04 -7.05
CA GLN A 17 -27.56 -15.16 -7.04
C GLN A 17 -27.91 -16.19 -8.12
N GLY A 18 -26.96 -17.10 -8.38
CA GLY A 18 -27.16 -18.21 -9.30
C GLY A 18 -27.55 -17.77 -10.72
N PRO A 19 -28.41 -18.53 -11.44
CA PRO A 19 -28.72 -18.26 -12.84
C PRO A 19 -29.29 -16.88 -13.13
N GLU A 20 -30.05 -16.29 -12.19
CA GLU A 20 -30.62 -14.95 -12.35
C GLU A 20 -29.54 -13.86 -12.21
N GLY A 21 -28.60 -14.01 -11.26
CA GLY A 21 -27.45 -13.14 -11.13
C GLY A 21 -26.51 -13.21 -12.32
N GLU A 22 -26.22 -14.42 -12.80
CA GLU A 22 -25.43 -14.64 -14.02
C GLU A 22 -26.08 -13.98 -15.25
N ALA A 23 -27.42 -14.04 -15.39
CA ALA A 23 -28.15 -13.40 -16.47
C ALA A 23 -28.06 -11.86 -16.37
N HIS A 24 -28.09 -11.30 -15.17
CA HIS A 24 -27.91 -9.86 -14.94
C HIS A 24 -26.53 -9.40 -15.43
N ILE A 25 -25.45 -10.08 -14.99
CA ILE A 25 -24.08 -9.75 -15.42
C ILE A 25 -23.92 -9.85 -16.94
N ARG A 26 -24.45 -10.90 -17.58
CA ARG A 26 -24.41 -11.03 -19.05
C ARG A 26 -25.17 -9.91 -19.75
N THR A 27 -26.28 -9.44 -19.18
CA THR A 27 -27.04 -8.31 -19.72
C THR A 27 -26.22 -7.04 -19.71
N LEU A 28 -25.60 -6.71 -18.58
CA LEU A 28 -24.73 -5.53 -18.45
C LEU A 28 -23.50 -5.63 -19.36
N THR A 29 -22.91 -6.82 -19.47
CA THR A 29 -21.78 -7.08 -20.37
C THR A 29 -22.16 -6.85 -21.83
N ALA A 30 -23.34 -7.31 -22.25
CA ALA A 30 -23.86 -7.07 -23.61
C ALA A 30 -24.07 -5.58 -23.87
N MET A 31 -24.67 -4.86 -22.92
CA MET A 31 -24.86 -3.39 -23.01
C MET A 31 -23.53 -2.65 -23.12
N ALA A 32 -22.52 -3.04 -22.34
CA ALA A 32 -21.19 -2.44 -22.40
C ALA A 32 -20.55 -2.61 -23.79
N LYS A 33 -20.66 -3.81 -24.38
CA LYS A 33 -20.18 -4.09 -25.74
C LYS A 33 -20.97 -3.31 -26.81
N GLU A 34 -22.29 -3.19 -26.66
CA GLU A 34 -23.16 -2.43 -27.58
C GLU A 34 -22.81 -0.93 -27.59
N ILE A 35 -22.46 -0.37 -26.44
CA ILE A 35 -22.00 1.03 -26.30
C ILE A 35 -20.62 1.23 -26.98
N GLY A 36 -19.88 0.17 -27.24
CA GLY A 36 -18.61 0.20 -27.96
C GLY A 36 -17.37 0.12 -27.05
N PHE A 37 -17.48 -0.41 -25.86
CA PHE A 37 -16.31 -0.72 -25.05
C PHE A 37 -15.54 -1.92 -25.64
N ASP A 38 -14.34 -1.64 -26.16
CA ASP A 38 -13.42 -2.62 -26.76
C ASP A 38 -12.15 -2.73 -25.90
N VAL A 39 -12.36 -3.18 -24.66
CA VAL A 39 -11.31 -3.42 -23.65
C VAL A 39 -11.69 -4.64 -22.82
N PRO A 40 -10.76 -5.29 -22.11
CA PRO A 40 -11.10 -6.36 -21.18
C PRO A 40 -12.16 -5.91 -20.18
N LEU A 41 -13.22 -6.71 -20.06
CA LEU A 41 -14.29 -6.49 -19.09
C LEU A 41 -14.08 -7.50 -17.94
N TYR A 42 -14.16 -6.99 -16.71
CA TYR A 42 -13.95 -7.79 -15.51
C TYR A 42 -14.97 -7.48 -14.43
N THR A 43 -15.06 -8.32 -13.43
CA THR A 43 -15.82 -8.06 -12.21
C THR A 43 -15.00 -8.45 -10.98
N ALA A 44 -15.14 -7.70 -9.91
CA ALA A 44 -14.65 -8.12 -8.60
C ALA A 44 -15.58 -9.23 -8.09
N THR A 45 -15.00 -10.39 -7.82
CA THR A 45 -15.78 -11.59 -7.53
C THR A 45 -16.09 -11.77 -6.06
N GLY A 46 -15.55 -10.86 -5.21
CA GLY A 46 -15.87 -10.84 -3.81
C GLY A 46 -15.80 -12.21 -3.15
N TRP A 47 -14.79 -13.01 -3.51
CA TRP A 47 -14.48 -14.11 -2.63
C TRP A 47 -15.40 -15.35 -2.72
N GLY A 48 -15.75 -15.74 -3.88
CA GLY A 48 -16.60 -16.91 -4.13
C GLY A 48 -18.09 -16.55 -4.14
N GLY A 49 -18.93 -17.31 -4.72
CA GLY A 49 -20.37 -17.07 -4.80
C GLY A 49 -20.81 -15.89 -5.67
N ALA A 50 -19.96 -14.92 -5.97
CA ALA A 50 -20.27 -13.83 -6.87
C ALA A 50 -20.48 -14.32 -8.30
N CYS A 51 -21.39 -13.66 -9.02
CA CYS A 51 -21.70 -13.98 -10.42
C CYS A 51 -20.68 -13.32 -11.33
N ILE A 52 -20.10 -14.06 -12.26
CA ILE A 52 -19.11 -13.55 -13.21
C ILE A 52 -19.64 -13.38 -14.63
N GLY A 53 -20.76 -14.02 -14.99
CA GLY A 53 -21.23 -14.04 -16.38
C GLY A 53 -20.15 -14.60 -17.32
N ASP A 54 -19.72 -13.75 -18.26
CA ASP A 54 -18.63 -14.01 -19.21
C ASP A 54 -17.43 -13.07 -18.96
N LEU A 55 -17.33 -12.49 -17.77
CA LEU A 55 -16.29 -11.53 -17.39
C LEU A 55 -15.07 -12.22 -16.83
N LEU A 56 -13.94 -11.49 -16.83
CA LEU A 56 -12.75 -11.92 -16.11
C LEU A 56 -12.98 -11.76 -14.59
N PRO A 57 -12.85 -12.84 -13.81
CA PRO A 57 -12.92 -12.72 -12.36
C PRO A 57 -11.64 -12.11 -11.81
N VAL A 58 -11.76 -11.10 -10.98
CA VAL A 58 -10.64 -10.52 -10.25
C VAL A 58 -10.86 -10.67 -8.75
N MET A 59 -9.79 -10.95 -8.04
CA MET A 59 -9.79 -11.28 -6.63
C MET A 59 -9.09 -10.20 -5.81
N GLY A 60 -8.85 -10.47 -4.55
CA GLY A 60 -8.11 -9.59 -3.67
C GLY A 60 -7.52 -10.32 -2.48
N GLY A 61 -7.36 -9.61 -1.42
CA GLY A 61 -6.86 -10.07 -0.13
C GLY A 61 -6.50 -8.89 0.75
N TYR A 62 -6.79 -8.99 2.02
CA TYR A 62 -6.44 -7.98 3.00
C TYR A 62 -5.52 -8.57 4.07
N CYS A 63 -4.65 -7.76 4.62
CA CYS A 63 -3.74 -8.21 5.68
C CYS A 63 -4.44 -8.42 7.03
N GLU A 64 -5.68 -7.93 7.17
CA GLU A 64 -6.53 -8.04 8.37
C GLU A 64 -7.99 -7.92 7.93
N ALA A 65 -8.94 -8.27 8.81
CA ALA A 65 -10.38 -8.20 8.55
C ALA A 65 -11.09 -7.24 9.52
N PRO A 66 -11.11 -5.93 9.24
CA PRO A 66 -11.78 -4.95 10.11
C PRO A 66 -13.29 -5.13 10.22
N TRP A 67 -13.92 -5.82 9.26
CA TRP A 67 -15.33 -6.20 9.27
C TRP A 67 -15.65 -7.42 10.15
N ASP A 68 -14.65 -8.20 10.59
CA ASP A 68 -14.85 -9.32 11.50
C ASP A 68 -15.48 -8.81 12.81
N GLN A 69 -16.57 -9.43 13.26
CA GLN A 69 -17.33 -8.97 14.41
C GLN A 69 -16.64 -9.24 15.76
N ARG A 70 -15.56 -9.99 15.78
CA ARG A 70 -14.79 -10.28 16.98
C ARG A 70 -13.99 -9.06 17.42
N THR A 71 -14.02 -8.78 18.73
CA THR A 71 -13.23 -7.70 19.37
C THR A 71 -11.97 -8.21 20.06
N CYS A 72 -11.39 -9.27 19.53
CA CYS A 72 -10.15 -9.89 19.99
C CYS A 72 -9.21 -10.14 18.80
N GLU A 73 -8.04 -10.68 19.09
CA GLU A 73 -7.10 -11.14 18.07
C GLU A 73 -7.73 -12.25 17.23
N ILE A 74 -7.52 -12.20 15.92
CA ILE A 74 -7.94 -13.24 14.97
C ILE A 74 -6.74 -14.08 14.53
N GLU A 75 -7.00 -15.20 13.91
CA GLU A 75 -6.02 -16.18 13.46
C GLU A 75 -5.01 -15.55 12.47
N PRO A 76 -3.79 -16.13 12.34
CA PRO A 76 -2.83 -15.69 11.34
C PRO A 76 -3.42 -15.70 9.93
N ASN A 77 -3.26 -14.60 9.22
CA ASN A 77 -3.84 -14.38 7.91
C ASN A 77 -3.13 -15.23 6.82
N ALA A 78 -3.92 -15.89 5.96
CA ALA A 78 -3.44 -16.75 4.88
C ALA A 78 -2.75 -15.99 3.74
N ASN A 79 -2.98 -14.69 3.59
CA ASN A 79 -2.39 -13.89 2.52
C ASN A 79 -0.86 -13.70 2.63
N PHE A 80 -0.25 -14.21 3.69
CA PHE A 80 1.21 -14.25 3.88
C PHE A 80 1.83 -15.62 3.56
N VAL A 81 1.05 -16.56 3.03
CA VAL A 81 1.51 -17.88 2.61
C VAL A 81 1.31 -18.05 1.11
N PHE A 82 2.36 -18.50 0.40
CA PHE A 82 2.23 -18.79 -1.03
C PHE A 82 1.21 -19.91 -1.26
N SER A 83 0.25 -19.63 -2.11
CA SER A 83 -0.86 -20.56 -2.42
C SER A 83 -1.46 -20.24 -3.79
N HIS A 84 -1.85 -21.29 -4.52
CA HIS A 84 -2.65 -21.12 -5.73
C HIS A 84 -4.14 -20.87 -5.42
N THR A 85 -4.56 -20.98 -4.16
CA THR A 85 -5.91 -20.62 -3.74
C THR A 85 -6.08 -19.11 -3.86
N ARG A 86 -7.03 -18.66 -4.65
CA ARG A 86 -7.28 -17.25 -4.96
C ARG A 86 -8.30 -16.62 -4.02
N ASN A 87 -9.11 -17.44 -3.37
CA ASN A 87 -10.17 -17.04 -2.48
C ASN A 87 -9.65 -16.66 -1.08
N ASP A 88 -10.19 -15.59 -0.49
CA ASP A 88 -9.85 -15.13 0.86
C ASP A 88 -11.04 -15.41 1.81
N ALA A 89 -10.86 -16.39 2.71
CA ALA A 89 -11.90 -16.82 3.63
C ALA A 89 -12.26 -15.78 4.71
N LEU A 90 -11.45 -14.72 4.89
CA LEU A 90 -11.73 -13.68 5.86
C LEU A 90 -12.63 -12.56 5.30
N ILE A 91 -12.70 -12.42 3.97
CA ILE A 91 -13.53 -11.39 3.38
C ILE A 91 -14.99 -11.81 3.45
N ALA A 92 -15.85 -10.85 3.80
CA ALA A 92 -17.27 -11.05 4.07
C ALA A 92 -17.58 -12.15 5.12
N CYS A 93 -16.63 -12.45 6.02
CA CYS A 93 -16.87 -13.39 7.12
C CYS A 93 -17.99 -12.94 8.06
N ASP A 94 -18.28 -11.65 8.14
CA ASP A 94 -19.41 -11.04 8.86
C ASP A 94 -20.77 -11.36 8.22
N HIS A 95 -20.81 -11.62 6.91
CA HIS A 95 -22.03 -12.01 6.20
C HIS A 95 -22.33 -13.51 6.21
N HIS A 96 -21.45 -14.32 6.78
CA HIS A 96 -21.59 -15.79 6.84
C HIS A 96 -21.79 -16.45 5.48
N VAL A 97 -21.22 -15.90 4.41
CA VAL A 97 -21.35 -16.41 3.05
C VAL A 97 -20.40 -17.57 2.85
N GLU A 98 -20.86 -18.62 2.17
CA GLU A 98 -19.98 -19.72 1.76
C GLU A 98 -18.95 -19.25 0.74
N ASN A 99 -17.67 -19.51 1.02
CA ASN A 99 -16.55 -19.13 0.15
C ASN A 99 -16.29 -20.18 -0.92
N ALA A 100 -17.28 -20.50 -1.73
CA ALA A 100 -17.13 -21.40 -2.87
C ALA A 100 -17.24 -20.60 -4.17
N ASN A 101 -16.20 -20.68 -5.02
CA ASN A 101 -16.24 -20.03 -6.31
C ASN A 101 -17.36 -20.63 -7.19
N SER A 102 -18.07 -19.77 -7.91
CA SER A 102 -19.08 -20.14 -8.90
C SER A 102 -18.46 -20.60 -10.24
N TYR A 103 -17.15 -20.57 -10.38
CA TYR A 103 -16.38 -20.85 -11.59
C TYR A 103 -15.12 -21.65 -11.26
N ASN A 104 -14.50 -22.26 -12.28
CA ASN A 104 -13.21 -22.92 -12.13
C ASN A 104 -12.08 -21.88 -12.26
N GLU A 105 -11.28 -21.70 -11.22
CA GLU A 105 -10.19 -20.74 -11.16
C GLU A 105 -9.10 -20.98 -12.23
N GLU A 106 -8.91 -22.24 -12.65
CA GLU A 106 -7.89 -22.61 -13.65
C GLU A 106 -8.22 -22.13 -15.07
N ASP A 107 -9.48 -21.82 -15.34
CA ASP A 107 -9.93 -21.33 -16.65
C ASP A 107 -9.59 -19.84 -16.87
N PHE A 108 -9.10 -19.15 -15.85
CA PHE A 108 -8.86 -17.70 -15.85
C PHE A 108 -7.45 -17.36 -15.38
N PRO A 109 -6.86 -16.23 -15.86
CA PRO A 109 -5.65 -15.71 -15.27
C PRO A 109 -5.87 -15.29 -13.81
N PHE A 110 -4.83 -15.40 -12.98
CA PHE A 110 -4.90 -14.87 -11.62
C PHE A 110 -4.71 -13.35 -11.64
N LEU A 111 -5.80 -12.63 -11.44
CA LEU A 111 -5.83 -11.17 -11.39
C LEU A 111 -6.38 -10.70 -10.05
N THR A 112 -5.90 -9.57 -9.56
CA THR A 112 -6.45 -8.94 -8.34
C THR A 112 -6.90 -7.51 -8.62
N ALA A 113 -7.96 -7.05 -7.93
CA ALA A 113 -8.41 -5.67 -7.94
C ALA A 113 -8.54 -5.09 -6.53
N GLU A 114 -8.57 -5.96 -5.52
CA GLU A 114 -8.79 -5.58 -4.13
C GLU A 114 -7.73 -6.15 -3.18
N LEU A 115 -6.46 -5.99 -3.53
CA LEU A 115 -5.43 -6.11 -2.49
C LEU A 115 -5.54 -4.89 -1.58
N GLY A 116 -5.64 -5.10 -0.27
CA GLY A 116 -5.70 -4.01 0.68
C GLY A 116 -4.44 -3.14 0.60
N GLY A 117 -4.55 -1.96 0.01
CA GLY A 117 -3.47 -0.96 0.03
C GLY A 117 -3.31 -0.32 1.41
N GLY A 118 -4.35 -0.36 2.19
CA GLY A 118 -4.48 -0.04 3.61
C GLY A 118 -5.61 -0.85 4.20
N LEU A 119 -6.19 -0.36 5.29
CA LEU A 119 -7.32 -1.00 5.96
C LEU A 119 -8.35 0.02 6.39
N GLN A 120 -9.63 -0.29 6.18
CA GLN A 120 -10.70 0.46 6.79
C GLN A 120 -10.69 0.29 8.32
N VAL A 121 -11.38 1.20 9.00
CA VAL A 121 -11.54 1.22 10.45
C VAL A 121 -13.03 1.19 10.73
N THR A 122 -13.49 0.16 11.45
CA THR A 122 -14.88 0.07 11.91
C THR A 122 -15.02 0.55 13.35
N MET A 123 -16.25 0.77 13.78
CA MET A 123 -16.53 1.19 15.15
C MET A 123 -15.98 0.20 16.19
N HIS A 124 -16.04 -1.10 15.91
CA HIS A 124 -15.70 -2.16 16.86
C HIS A 124 -14.32 -2.80 16.64
N ARG A 125 -13.71 -2.61 15.42
CA ARG A 125 -12.41 -3.20 15.10
C ARG A 125 -11.55 -2.21 14.32
N ARG A 126 -10.35 -1.89 14.85
CA ARG A 126 -9.52 -0.77 14.37
C ARG A 126 -8.07 -1.17 14.15
N PRO A 127 -7.82 -2.07 13.19
CA PRO A 127 -6.47 -2.43 12.83
C PRO A 127 -5.78 -1.28 12.08
N VAL A 128 -4.44 -1.27 12.12
CA VAL A 128 -3.60 -0.34 11.38
C VAL A 128 -2.65 -1.12 10.50
N ALA A 129 -2.84 -1.06 9.18
CA ALA A 129 -1.89 -1.64 8.24
C ALA A 129 -0.57 -0.88 8.25
N LYS A 130 0.53 -1.62 8.32
CA LYS A 130 1.88 -1.11 8.10
C LYS A 130 2.28 -1.30 6.64
N GLY A 131 3.26 -0.54 6.17
CA GLY A 131 3.78 -0.74 4.81
C GLY A 131 4.21 -2.18 4.55
N CYS A 132 4.93 -2.81 5.49
CA CYS A 132 5.37 -4.20 5.36
C CYS A 132 4.22 -5.22 5.30
N ASP A 133 3.06 -4.95 5.91
CA ASP A 133 1.87 -5.81 5.76
C ASP A 133 1.45 -5.88 4.29
N VAL A 134 1.35 -4.71 3.65
CA VAL A 134 0.95 -4.60 2.24
C VAL A 134 2.04 -5.11 1.30
N GLY A 135 3.31 -4.77 1.57
CA GLY A 135 4.45 -5.20 0.76
C GLY A 135 4.64 -6.72 0.75
N ALA A 136 4.60 -7.36 1.92
CA ALA A 136 4.73 -8.81 2.05
C ALA A 136 3.57 -9.55 1.38
N MET A 137 2.32 -9.11 1.63
CA MET A 137 1.14 -9.68 0.99
C MET A 137 1.20 -9.57 -0.53
N SER A 138 1.55 -8.41 -1.07
CA SER A 138 1.68 -8.18 -2.52
C SER A 138 2.77 -9.06 -3.13
N THR A 139 3.92 -9.20 -2.46
CA THR A 139 5.00 -10.11 -2.88
C THR A 139 4.54 -11.56 -2.91
N VAL A 140 3.79 -11.99 -1.89
CA VAL A 140 3.22 -13.34 -1.83
C VAL A 140 2.22 -13.58 -2.97
N LYS A 141 1.33 -12.63 -3.26
CA LYS A 141 0.38 -12.75 -4.39
C LYS A 141 1.12 -12.83 -5.74
N MET A 142 2.15 -12.01 -5.93
CA MET A 142 2.97 -12.06 -7.15
C MET A 142 3.69 -13.41 -7.29
N GLY A 143 4.33 -13.91 -6.23
CA GLY A 143 4.96 -15.23 -6.23
C GLY A 143 3.96 -16.38 -6.41
N SER A 144 2.72 -16.22 -5.95
CA SER A 144 1.63 -17.20 -6.12
C SER A 144 1.02 -17.21 -7.52
N GLY A 145 1.47 -16.33 -8.42
CA GLY A 145 1.04 -16.37 -9.82
C GLY A 145 0.16 -15.20 -10.26
N ALA A 146 -0.07 -14.19 -9.41
CA ALA A 146 -0.84 -13.02 -9.83
C ALA A 146 -0.15 -12.30 -11.01
N GLY A 147 -0.90 -12.08 -12.09
CA GLY A 147 -0.49 -11.34 -13.29
C GLY A 147 -0.93 -9.88 -13.28
N LEU A 148 -1.77 -9.50 -12.34
CA LEU A 148 -2.20 -8.11 -12.10
C LEU A 148 -2.30 -7.89 -10.59
N LEU A 149 -1.69 -6.82 -10.10
CA LEU A 149 -1.81 -6.35 -8.71
C LEU A 149 -2.66 -5.07 -8.70
N GLY A 150 -3.94 -5.20 -8.38
CA GLY A 150 -4.85 -4.07 -8.18
C GLY A 150 -5.17 -3.90 -6.70
N TYR A 151 -5.33 -2.65 -6.26
CA TYR A 151 -5.46 -2.29 -4.83
C TYR A 151 -6.77 -1.58 -4.54
N TYR A 152 -7.37 -1.91 -3.39
CA TYR A 152 -8.47 -1.19 -2.78
C TYR A 152 -8.21 -1.00 -1.28
N MET A 153 -8.18 0.23 -0.74
CA MET A 153 -8.11 1.50 -1.46
C MET A 153 -6.66 1.78 -1.85
N TYR A 154 -6.44 2.36 -3.03
CA TYR A 154 -5.14 2.93 -3.39
C TYR A 154 -5.07 4.41 -3.00
N HIS A 155 -6.18 5.13 -3.16
CA HIS A 155 -6.36 6.51 -2.75
C HIS A 155 -7.52 6.61 -1.77
N GLY A 156 -7.27 7.11 -0.57
CA GLY A 156 -8.29 7.44 0.41
C GLY A 156 -9.13 8.64 -0.04
N GLY A 157 -10.24 8.89 0.65
CA GLY A 157 -11.14 9.96 0.29
C GLY A 157 -12.00 10.44 1.44
N SER A 158 -12.98 11.26 1.08
CA SER A 158 -14.04 11.72 1.98
C SER A 158 -15.40 11.35 1.38
N ASN A 159 -16.29 10.81 2.19
CA ASN A 159 -17.67 10.58 1.77
C ASN A 159 -18.35 11.93 1.52
N PRO A 160 -18.97 12.14 0.34
CA PRO A 160 -19.69 13.37 0.07
C PRO A 160 -20.99 13.41 0.88
N LYS A 161 -21.37 14.60 1.31
CA LYS A 161 -22.68 14.84 1.91
C LYS A 161 -23.75 14.97 0.83
N GLY A 162 -24.74 14.10 0.86
CA GLY A 162 -25.94 14.21 0.03
C GLY A 162 -27.03 15.06 0.71
N LYS A 163 -28.12 15.28 0.00
CA LYS A 163 -29.29 16.01 0.56
C LYS A 163 -30.04 15.23 1.63
N LEU A 164 -30.02 13.90 1.56
CA LEU A 164 -30.78 13.02 2.43
C LEU A 164 -29.90 12.12 3.29
N SER A 165 -28.68 11.82 2.84
CA SER A 165 -27.76 10.92 3.52
C SER A 165 -26.32 11.18 3.07
N THR A 166 -25.37 10.58 3.77
CA THR A 166 -23.99 10.40 3.31
C THR A 166 -23.86 9.04 2.60
N LEU A 167 -22.68 8.74 2.04
CA LEU A 167 -22.33 7.39 1.56
C LEU A 167 -21.76 6.51 2.68
N GLN A 168 -21.91 6.89 3.93
CA GLN A 168 -21.41 6.12 5.06
C GLN A 168 -22.00 4.71 5.07
N GLU A 169 -21.13 3.71 5.15
CA GLU A 169 -21.53 2.36 5.51
C GLU A 169 -21.85 2.35 7.01
N SER A 170 -23.11 2.12 7.34
CA SER A 170 -23.57 2.14 8.73
C SER A 170 -24.68 1.14 8.98
N ARG A 171 -24.83 0.75 10.23
CA ARG A 171 -25.94 -0.10 10.69
C ARG A 171 -27.30 0.54 10.43
N ALA A 172 -27.38 1.86 10.46
CA ALA A 172 -28.60 2.60 10.14
C ALA A 172 -29.02 2.45 8.68
N THR A 173 -28.08 2.13 7.78
CA THR A 173 -28.32 1.90 6.34
C THR A 173 -28.32 0.41 5.96
N GLY A 174 -28.29 -0.48 6.97
CA GLY A 174 -28.40 -1.94 6.78
C GLY A 174 -27.07 -2.68 6.68
N TYR A 175 -25.93 -2.01 6.86
CA TYR A 175 -24.63 -2.68 6.98
C TYR A 175 -24.45 -3.30 8.36
N LEU A 176 -23.54 -4.27 8.48
CA LEU A 176 -23.21 -4.90 9.75
C LEU A 176 -22.27 -4.04 10.60
N ASN A 177 -21.54 -3.14 9.96
CA ASN A 177 -20.50 -2.30 10.55
C ASN A 177 -20.87 -0.81 10.43
N ASP A 178 -20.29 0.00 11.34
CA ASP A 178 -20.26 1.45 11.22
C ASP A 178 -18.83 1.89 10.89
N LEU A 179 -18.67 2.67 9.81
CA LEU A 179 -17.45 3.39 9.45
C LEU A 179 -17.54 4.86 9.90
N PRO A 180 -16.46 5.64 9.86
CA PRO A 180 -16.55 7.10 9.97
C PRO A 180 -17.52 7.67 8.94
N GLU A 181 -18.22 8.75 9.28
CA GLU A 181 -19.25 9.32 8.41
C GLU A 181 -18.65 10.02 7.18
N ILE A 182 -17.58 10.75 7.37
CA ILE A 182 -16.93 11.56 6.32
C ILE A 182 -15.59 10.94 5.93
N ASN A 183 -14.77 10.57 6.91
CA ASN A 183 -13.44 10.05 6.67
C ASN A 183 -13.50 8.68 5.98
N TYR A 184 -12.92 8.62 4.80
CA TYR A 184 -12.70 7.37 4.07
C TYR A 184 -11.21 7.23 3.68
N ASP A 185 -10.33 7.60 4.59
CA ASP A 185 -8.88 7.58 4.42
C ASP A 185 -8.34 6.17 4.18
N PHE A 186 -8.93 5.18 4.84
CA PHE A 186 -8.60 3.75 4.69
C PHE A 186 -7.13 3.41 5.03
N ASN A 187 -6.38 4.35 5.58
CA ASN A 187 -4.92 4.26 5.68
C ASN A 187 -4.26 3.87 4.34
N ALA A 188 -4.82 4.39 3.25
CA ALA A 188 -4.48 4.04 1.87
C ALA A 188 -3.05 4.49 1.49
N PRO A 189 -2.46 3.94 0.42
CA PRO A 189 -1.17 4.40 -0.11
C PRO A 189 -1.12 5.91 -0.32
N ILE A 190 -2.12 6.48 -0.99
CA ILE A 190 -2.36 7.93 -1.01
C ILE A 190 -3.50 8.22 -0.05
N ARG A 191 -3.21 8.97 1.01
CA ARG A 191 -4.14 9.28 2.09
C ARG A 191 -5.24 10.26 1.64
N GLN A 192 -6.25 10.47 2.49
CA GLN A 192 -7.40 11.35 2.24
C GLN A 192 -7.03 12.71 1.63
N TYR A 193 -5.93 13.31 2.05
CA TYR A 193 -5.47 14.63 1.61
C TYR A 193 -4.24 14.59 0.68
N GLY A 194 -3.99 13.46 0.01
CA GLY A 194 -2.91 13.33 -0.96
C GLY A 194 -1.52 13.08 -0.38
N THR A 195 -1.38 12.95 0.95
CA THR A 195 -0.13 12.51 1.55
C THR A 195 0.08 11.00 1.29
N ILE A 196 1.32 10.55 1.21
CA ILE A 196 1.61 9.13 1.02
C ILE A 196 1.86 8.44 2.36
N SER A 197 1.46 7.17 2.44
CA SER A 197 1.74 6.28 3.56
C SER A 197 2.95 5.37 3.27
N ASP A 198 3.37 4.60 4.28
CA ASP A 198 4.44 3.61 4.08
C ASP A 198 4.05 2.52 3.08
N SER A 199 2.77 2.19 2.96
CA SER A 199 2.29 1.21 1.96
C SER A 199 2.47 1.70 0.51
N TYR A 200 2.37 3.02 0.26
CA TYR A 200 2.72 3.58 -1.05
C TYR A 200 4.17 3.26 -1.43
N ARG A 201 5.08 3.40 -0.48
CA ARG A 201 6.51 3.15 -0.71
C ARG A 201 6.77 1.68 -1.05
N GLU A 202 6.11 0.77 -0.34
CA GLU A 202 6.20 -0.67 -0.62
C GLU A 202 5.60 -1.06 -1.97
N ILE A 203 4.41 -0.57 -2.29
CA ILE A 203 3.76 -0.81 -3.59
C ILE A 203 4.60 -0.21 -4.73
N LYS A 204 5.20 0.95 -4.52
CA LYS A 204 6.09 1.60 -5.49
C LYS A 204 7.29 0.72 -5.87
N LEU A 205 7.87 -0.05 -4.95
CA LEU A 205 8.95 -0.98 -5.28
C LEU A 205 8.49 -2.00 -6.33
N LEU A 206 7.32 -2.60 -6.11
CA LEU A 206 6.76 -3.57 -7.05
C LEU A 206 6.32 -2.90 -8.36
N ALA A 207 5.75 -1.69 -8.29
CA ALA A 207 5.34 -0.94 -9.48
C ALA A 207 6.54 -0.57 -10.37
N LEU A 208 7.66 -0.12 -9.80
CA LEU A 208 8.89 0.17 -10.55
C LEU A 208 9.45 -1.10 -11.20
N PHE A 209 9.47 -2.22 -10.46
CA PHE A 209 9.88 -3.51 -10.99
C PHE A 209 8.97 -3.97 -12.14
N LEU A 210 7.65 -3.96 -11.93
CA LEU A 210 6.69 -4.43 -12.92
C LEU A 210 6.61 -3.53 -14.16
N ASN A 211 6.93 -2.24 -14.04
CA ASN A 211 6.99 -1.35 -15.19
C ASN A 211 8.08 -1.78 -16.21
N ASP A 212 9.22 -2.23 -15.73
CA ASP A 212 10.37 -2.55 -16.56
C ASP A 212 10.53 -4.07 -16.81
N PHE A 213 10.03 -4.94 -15.92
CA PHE A 213 10.17 -6.40 -15.99
C PHE A 213 8.83 -7.14 -15.92
N GLY A 214 7.70 -6.42 -15.95
CA GLY A 214 6.37 -7.02 -15.74
C GLY A 214 5.91 -7.90 -16.89
N GLU A 215 6.28 -7.62 -18.13
CA GLU A 215 5.97 -8.46 -19.28
C GLU A 215 6.65 -9.83 -19.14
N ASP A 216 7.92 -9.84 -18.75
CA ASP A 216 8.67 -11.04 -18.41
C ASP A 216 8.01 -11.80 -17.27
N MET A 217 7.80 -11.14 -16.12
CA MET A 217 7.16 -11.73 -14.93
C MET A 217 5.79 -12.34 -15.24
N ALA A 218 4.97 -11.69 -16.07
CA ALA A 218 3.63 -12.16 -16.42
C ALA A 218 3.66 -13.46 -17.23
N SER A 219 4.73 -13.68 -18.02
CA SER A 219 4.90 -14.87 -18.86
C SER A 219 5.31 -16.12 -18.06
N LEU A 220 5.91 -15.94 -16.88
CA LEU A 220 6.44 -17.02 -16.05
C LEU A 220 5.34 -17.72 -15.26
N ARG A 221 5.38 -19.06 -15.24
CA ARG A 221 4.46 -19.85 -14.43
C ARG A 221 4.86 -19.82 -12.95
N SER A 222 3.88 -19.93 -12.08
CA SER A 222 4.11 -20.05 -10.63
C SER A 222 4.21 -21.50 -10.21
N GLU A 223 5.22 -21.85 -9.45
CA GLU A 223 5.37 -23.14 -8.80
C GLU A 223 5.63 -22.96 -7.31
N ILE A 224 4.81 -23.62 -6.50
CA ILE A 224 4.85 -23.59 -5.04
C ILE A 224 5.23 -24.97 -4.54
N PRO A 225 6.11 -25.11 -3.53
CA PRO A 225 6.45 -26.42 -2.96
C PRO A 225 5.20 -27.22 -2.55
N THR A 226 5.23 -28.52 -2.79
CA THR A 226 4.11 -29.44 -2.49
C THR A 226 3.78 -29.55 -1.00
N ILE A 227 4.71 -29.17 -0.12
CA ILE A 227 4.48 -29.14 1.33
C ILE A 227 3.57 -27.96 1.64
N ARG A 228 2.36 -28.27 2.08
CA ARG A 228 1.39 -27.26 2.48
C ARG A 228 1.81 -26.59 3.80
N ILE A 229 2.16 -25.33 3.76
CA ILE A 229 2.42 -24.51 4.92
C ILE A 229 1.11 -23.83 5.37
N LEU A 230 0.79 -23.93 6.65
CA LEU A 230 -0.39 -23.26 7.23
C LEU A 230 -0.04 -21.84 7.68
N PRO A 231 -0.99 -20.91 7.70
CA PRO A 231 -0.76 -19.53 8.18
C PRO A 231 -0.19 -19.44 9.60
N GLY A 232 -0.53 -20.40 10.47
CA GLY A 232 -0.04 -20.51 11.84
C GLY A 232 1.36 -21.13 11.98
N ASP A 233 1.98 -21.59 10.89
CA ASP A 233 3.35 -22.12 10.92
C ASP A 233 4.34 -20.96 10.85
N MET A 234 4.98 -20.67 11.99
CA MET A 234 5.99 -19.61 12.14
C MET A 234 7.43 -20.14 12.01
N HIS A 235 7.59 -21.44 11.72
CA HIS A 235 8.87 -22.15 11.76
C HIS A 235 9.40 -22.54 10.39
N THR A 236 8.54 -22.62 9.38
CA THR A 236 8.90 -23.09 8.04
C THR A 236 9.14 -21.91 7.09
N VAL A 237 10.25 -21.95 6.36
CA VAL A 237 10.55 -20.96 5.30
C VAL A 237 9.51 -21.09 4.18
N ARG A 238 8.86 -20.00 3.86
CA ARG A 238 7.84 -19.90 2.80
C ARG A 238 8.48 -19.48 1.50
N THR A 239 8.36 -20.26 0.45
CA THR A 239 8.94 -19.99 -0.87
C THR A 239 7.99 -20.28 -2.00
N ALA A 240 8.24 -19.65 -3.16
CA ALA A 240 7.64 -19.95 -4.43
C ALA A 240 8.62 -19.61 -5.55
N CYS A 241 8.42 -20.12 -6.76
CA CYS A 241 9.16 -19.73 -7.95
C CYS A 241 8.21 -19.23 -9.04
N ARG A 242 8.63 -18.21 -9.76
CA ARG A 242 8.08 -17.83 -11.07
C ARG A 242 9.16 -18.15 -12.10
N HIS A 243 8.89 -19.02 -13.07
CA HIS A 243 9.94 -19.51 -13.96
C HIS A 243 9.41 -20.06 -15.29
N ASP A 244 10.33 -20.20 -16.22
CA ASP A 244 10.19 -20.98 -17.45
C ASP A 244 11.34 -22.01 -17.60
N ALA A 245 11.71 -22.33 -18.84
CA ALA A 245 12.80 -23.25 -19.14
C ALA A 245 14.21 -22.67 -18.91
N ASP A 246 14.37 -21.37 -18.89
CA ASP A 246 15.65 -20.69 -18.98
C ASP A 246 16.00 -19.81 -17.80
N HIS A 247 15.00 -19.14 -17.19
CA HIS A 247 15.21 -18.17 -16.12
C HIS A 247 14.02 -18.06 -15.16
N GLY A 248 14.12 -17.19 -14.16
CA GLY A 248 13.01 -16.92 -13.24
C GLY A 248 13.38 -16.12 -12.02
N TYR A 249 12.45 -16.16 -11.05
CA TYR A 249 12.56 -15.49 -9.77
C TYR A 249 12.16 -16.45 -8.64
N VAL A 250 12.98 -16.54 -7.61
CA VAL A 250 12.64 -17.26 -6.38
C VAL A 250 12.12 -16.27 -5.34
N PHE A 251 10.91 -16.52 -4.86
CA PHE A 251 10.23 -15.73 -3.85
C PHE A 251 10.40 -16.34 -2.47
N PHE A 252 10.48 -15.49 -1.45
CA PHE A 252 10.49 -15.91 -0.06
C PHE A 252 9.69 -14.93 0.81
N ASN A 253 9.08 -15.44 1.86
CA ASN A 253 8.39 -14.65 2.85
C ASN A 253 8.62 -15.21 4.26
N ASN A 254 9.32 -14.45 5.10
CA ASN A 254 9.53 -14.71 6.53
C ASN A 254 8.86 -13.62 7.37
N TYR A 255 7.66 -13.22 6.95
CA TYR A 255 6.83 -12.23 7.63
C TYR A 255 5.41 -12.75 7.82
N GLN A 256 4.87 -12.55 9.00
CA GLN A 256 3.46 -12.79 9.32
C GLN A 256 2.97 -11.63 10.15
N ARG A 257 1.95 -10.90 9.67
CA ARG A 257 1.39 -9.78 10.43
C ARG A 257 1.06 -10.19 11.87
N ARG A 258 1.58 -9.42 12.83
CA ARG A 258 1.37 -9.55 14.29
C ARG A 258 1.94 -10.84 14.93
N TRP A 259 2.56 -11.71 14.16
CA TRP A 259 3.16 -12.93 14.65
C TRP A 259 4.66 -12.94 14.36
N LYS A 260 5.45 -13.35 15.34
CA LYS A 260 6.88 -13.44 15.17
C LYS A 260 7.25 -14.76 14.51
N MET A 261 7.97 -14.68 13.39
CA MET A 261 8.56 -15.86 12.73
C MET A 261 9.97 -16.14 13.24
N ASP A 262 10.44 -17.38 13.06
CA ASP A 262 11.80 -17.75 13.41
C ASP A 262 12.81 -17.14 12.43
N ASP A 263 14.03 -16.88 12.95
CA ASP A 263 15.20 -16.64 12.12
C ASP A 263 15.72 -17.95 11.55
N HIS A 264 16.10 -17.95 10.27
CA HIS A 264 16.64 -19.12 9.58
C HIS A 264 18.07 -18.84 9.12
N PRO A 265 19.10 -19.31 9.85
CA PRO A 265 20.48 -19.12 9.43
C PRO A 265 20.83 -20.00 8.25
N GLN A 266 21.67 -19.50 7.35
CA GLN A 266 22.28 -20.22 6.24
C GLN A 266 21.25 -20.92 5.31
N VAL A 267 20.14 -20.23 5.04
CA VAL A 267 19.13 -20.69 4.07
C VAL A 267 19.75 -20.74 2.67
N LYS A 268 19.46 -21.81 1.95
CA LYS A 268 19.78 -21.95 0.53
C LYS A 268 18.47 -22.01 -0.26
N LEU A 269 18.28 -21.06 -1.12
CA LEU A 269 17.15 -21.08 -2.07
C LEU A 269 17.56 -21.76 -3.36
N GLU A 270 16.57 -22.32 -4.06
CA GLU A 270 16.75 -22.94 -5.36
C GLU A 270 15.72 -22.38 -6.35
N GLY A 271 16.21 -21.84 -7.46
CA GLY A 271 15.39 -21.44 -8.60
C GLY A 271 15.08 -22.66 -9.48
N LEU A 272 13.85 -22.81 -9.89
CA LEU A 272 13.39 -23.94 -10.71
C LEU A 272 13.52 -23.61 -12.21
N LEU A 273 13.75 -24.63 -13.03
CA LEU A 273 13.77 -24.54 -14.49
C LEU A 273 13.00 -25.73 -15.07
N ASP A 274 12.27 -25.54 -16.16
CA ASP A 274 11.48 -26.60 -16.79
C ASP A 274 12.33 -27.79 -17.24
N GLY A 275 12.12 -28.95 -16.61
CA GLY A 275 12.80 -30.20 -16.96
C GLY A 275 14.33 -30.18 -16.83
N LYS A 276 14.89 -29.19 -16.13
CA LYS A 276 16.32 -29.00 -15.88
C LYS A 276 16.66 -29.04 -14.40
N ALA A 277 17.96 -29.08 -14.09
CA ALA A 277 18.44 -28.92 -12.74
C ALA A 277 18.10 -27.51 -12.21
N SER A 278 17.88 -27.39 -10.90
CA SER A 278 17.66 -26.12 -10.24
C SER A 278 18.91 -25.23 -10.23
N VAL A 279 18.72 -23.92 -10.10
CA VAL A 279 19.78 -22.91 -9.91
C VAL A 279 19.90 -22.62 -8.42
N GLY A 280 21.04 -23.00 -7.82
CA GLY A 280 21.27 -22.78 -6.39
C GLY A 280 21.76 -21.36 -6.08
N PHE A 281 21.20 -20.75 -5.06
CA PHE A 281 21.66 -19.47 -4.54
C PHE A 281 22.72 -19.65 -3.44
N PRO A 282 23.64 -18.66 -3.25
CA PRO A 282 24.49 -18.60 -2.06
C PRO A 282 23.66 -18.64 -0.78
N ALA A 283 24.22 -19.24 0.28
CA ALA A 283 23.57 -19.27 1.58
C ALA A 283 23.51 -17.87 2.21
N PHE A 284 22.40 -17.55 2.85
CA PHE A 284 22.22 -16.30 3.59
C PHE A 284 21.37 -16.50 4.86
N ASP A 285 21.40 -15.55 5.76
CA ASP A 285 20.57 -15.56 6.96
C ASP A 285 19.24 -14.88 6.64
N LEU A 286 18.14 -15.65 6.63
CA LEU A 286 16.78 -15.15 6.46
C LEU A 286 16.22 -14.78 7.84
N LYS A 287 16.14 -13.48 8.11
CA LYS A 287 15.66 -12.95 9.39
C LYS A 287 14.13 -12.80 9.38
N GLU A 288 13.56 -12.80 10.58
CA GLU A 288 12.19 -12.39 10.80
C GLU A 288 11.93 -11.02 10.16
N GLY A 289 10.79 -10.85 9.52
CA GLY A 289 10.42 -9.62 8.82
C GLY A 289 10.91 -9.53 7.36
N MET A 290 11.79 -10.40 6.90
CA MET A 290 12.28 -10.38 5.52
C MET A 290 11.28 -11.03 4.56
N TYR A 291 11.07 -10.38 3.43
CA TYR A 291 10.32 -10.89 2.27
C TYR A 291 10.85 -10.24 0.99
N GLY A 292 10.67 -10.92 -0.12
CA GLY A 292 11.16 -10.43 -1.41
C GLY A 292 11.31 -11.55 -2.43
N PHE A 293 12.09 -11.27 -3.45
CA PHE A 293 12.42 -12.23 -4.49
C PHE A 293 13.79 -11.96 -5.10
N PHE A 294 14.46 -12.99 -5.54
CA PHE A 294 15.76 -12.91 -6.19
C PHE A 294 15.68 -13.47 -7.61
N PRO A 295 16.31 -12.80 -8.60
CA PRO A 295 16.35 -13.27 -9.98
C PRO A 295 17.42 -14.35 -10.16
N TYR A 296 17.22 -15.25 -11.12
CA TYR A 296 18.24 -16.17 -11.61
C TYR A 296 18.17 -16.29 -13.12
N ASN A 297 19.37 -16.42 -13.74
CA ASN A 297 19.57 -16.40 -15.18
C ASN A 297 18.92 -15.19 -15.88
N MET A 298 18.84 -14.06 -15.19
CA MET A 298 18.19 -12.85 -15.68
C MET A 298 19.01 -12.19 -16.77
N LYS A 299 18.41 -11.97 -17.93
CA LYS A 299 19.05 -11.27 -19.04
C LYS A 299 19.03 -9.77 -18.83
N LEU A 300 20.23 -9.16 -18.83
CA LEU A 300 20.45 -7.72 -18.70
C LEU A 300 21.26 -7.23 -19.91
N ASN A 301 20.59 -6.83 -20.99
CA ASN A 301 21.18 -6.59 -22.31
C ASN A 301 21.93 -7.83 -22.83
N ASP A 302 23.25 -7.71 -23.05
CA ASP A 302 24.10 -8.81 -23.54
C ASP A 302 24.66 -9.68 -22.39
N ALA A 303 24.45 -9.31 -21.14
CA ALA A 303 24.90 -10.05 -19.96
C ALA A 303 23.78 -10.92 -19.40
N VAL A 304 24.15 -12.02 -18.74
CA VAL A 304 23.23 -12.86 -17.97
C VAL A 304 23.66 -12.84 -16.51
N LEU A 305 22.79 -12.32 -15.66
CA LEU A 305 22.93 -12.38 -14.22
C LEU A 305 22.51 -13.78 -13.76
N HIS A 306 23.49 -14.63 -13.41
CA HIS A 306 23.21 -16.00 -13.00
C HIS A 306 22.45 -16.05 -11.69
N THR A 307 22.95 -15.38 -10.64
CA THR A 307 22.23 -15.19 -9.36
C THR A 307 22.66 -13.89 -8.69
N ALA A 308 21.77 -13.29 -7.89
CA ALA A 308 22.07 -12.22 -6.97
C ALA A 308 21.17 -12.31 -5.73
N LEU A 309 21.71 -12.05 -4.53
CA LEU A 309 20.95 -11.87 -3.30
C LEU A 309 20.45 -10.40 -3.19
N ALA A 310 19.85 -9.92 -4.26
CA ALA A 310 19.28 -8.58 -4.36
C ALA A 310 18.06 -8.62 -5.29
N THR A 311 17.07 -7.78 -5.01
CA THR A 311 15.83 -7.68 -5.78
C THR A 311 15.99 -6.63 -6.89
N PRO A 312 15.65 -6.91 -8.15
CA PRO A 312 15.63 -5.90 -9.21
C PRO A 312 14.54 -4.86 -8.94
N LEU A 313 14.86 -3.58 -9.18
CA LEU A 313 13.95 -2.45 -8.97
C LEU A 313 13.48 -1.83 -10.27
N CYS A 314 14.40 -1.41 -11.12
CA CYS A 314 14.08 -0.75 -12.40
C CYS A 314 15.30 -0.69 -13.31
N VAL A 315 15.07 -0.26 -14.54
CA VAL A 315 16.11 0.09 -15.52
C VAL A 315 16.14 1.60 -15.69
N LEU A 316 17.31 2.19 -15.68
CA LEU A 316 17.52 3.61 -16.04
C LEU A 316 18.11 3.69 -17.45
N HIS A 317 17.37 4.25 -18.38
CA HIS A 317 17.85 4.53 -19.73
C HIS A 317 18.65 5.82 -19.72
N THR A 318 19.98 5.71 -19.62
CA THR A 318 20.87 6.85 -19.50
C THR A 318 21.59 7.14 -20.82
N LYS A 319 22.17 8.33 -20.97
CA LYS A 319 23.00 8.71 -22.15
C LYS A 319 24.23 7.80 -22.34
N LYS A 320 24.61 7.04 -21.31
CA LYS A 320 25.75 6.11 -21.36
C LYS A 320 25.34 4.66 -21.62
N GLY A 321 24.06 4.39 -21.69
CA GLY A 321 23.45 3.07 -21.78
C GLY A 321 22.58 2.77 -20.58
N ASP A 322 22.06 1.55 -20.52
CA ASP A 322 21.17 1.12 -19.44
C ASP A 322 21.95 0.84 -18.15
N ALA A 323 21.42 1.32 -17.02
CA ALA A 323 21.86 0.97 -15.70
C ALA A 323 20.73 0.26 -14.95
N PHE A 324 20.99 -0.94 -14.46
CA PHE A 324 20.01 -1.76 -13.77
C PHE A 324 20.09 -1.51 -12.27
N VAL A 325 18.99 -1.09 -11.68
CA VAL A 325 18.90 -0.81 -10.24
C VAL A 325 18.42 -2.03 -9.49
N PHE A 326 19.16 -2.44 -8.47
CA PHE A 326 18.81 -3.52 -7.56
C PHE A 326 18.86 -3.02 -6.12
N TYR A 327 18.07 -3.64 -5.25
CA TYR A 327 18.07 -3.29 -3.84
C TYR A 327 18.12 -4.52 -2.93
N GLY A 328 18.65 -4.32 -1.73
CA GLY A 328 18.71 -5.32 -0.67
C GLY A 328 19.63 -4.89 0.45
N ASP A 329 19.54 -5.60 1.57
CA ASP A 329 20.39 -5.36 2.76
C ASP A 329 21.37 -6.50 3.01
N LEU A 330 21.33 -7.55 2.17
CA LEU A 330 22.32 -8.63 2.15
C LEU A 330 23.56 -8.25 1.33
N ASP A 331 24.68 -8.95 1.55
CA ASP A 331 25.74 -8.96 0.54
C ASP A 331 25.17 -9.53 -0.76
N PRO A 332 25.12 -8.80 -1.87
CA PRO A 332 24.41 -9.20 -3.07
C PRO A 332 24.98 -10.42 -3.77
N GLN A 333 26.23 -10.83 -3.49
CA GLN A 333 26.92 -12.02 -4.01
C GLN A 333 26.64 -12.28 -5.49
N ILE A 334 26.84 -11.25 -6.31
CA ILE A 334 26.47 -11.23 -7.73
C ILE A 334 27.31 -12.27 -8.50
N GLN A 335 26.63 -13.16 -9.20
CA GLN A 335 27.25 -14.14 -10.10
C GLN A 335 26.76 -13.89 -11.52
N TRP A 336 27.70 -13.95 -12.48
CA TRP A 336 27.39 -13.76 -13.89
C TRP A 336 27.68 -15.04 -14.67
N GLU A 337 26.93 -15.27 -15.72
CA GLU A 337 27.25 -16.27 -16.72
C GLU A 337 28.19 -15.66 -17.79
N GLY A 338 29.31 -16.30 -18.07
CA GLY A 338 30.32 -15.81 -19.01
C GLY A 338 31.03 -14.53 -18.57
N ASP A 339 31.55 -13.74 -19.53
CA ASP A 339 32.39 -12.57 -19.29
C ASP A 339 31.65 -11.23 -19.40
N ALA A 340 30.46 -11.20 -20.02
CA ALA A 340 29.66 -9.98 -20.17
C ALA A 340 29.16 -9.49 -18.80
N ARG A 341 29.12 -8.19 -18.62
CA ARG A 341 28.64 -7.52 -17.40
C ARG A 341 27.72 -6.36 -17.77
N ALA A 342 26.63 -6.21 -17.01
CA ALA A 342 25.79 -5.02 -17.08
C ALA A 342 26.17 -4.02 -15.98
N GLU A 343 25.87 -2.75 -16.19
CA GLU A 343 26.03 -1.72 -15.16
C GLU A 343 24.94 -1.89 -14.10
N LEU A 344 25.35 -2.14 -12.84
CA LEU A 344 24.45 -2.27 -11.72
C LEU A 344 24.58 -1.08 -10.78
N CYS A 345 23.42 -0.53 -10.38
CA CYS A 345 23.28 0.41 -9.28
C CYS A 345 22.66 -0.31 -8.09
N LEU A 346 23.44 -0.53 -7.04
CA LEU A 346 22.99 -1.23 -5.83
C LEU A 346 22.64 -0.21 -4.75
N ILE A 347 21.46 -0.35 -4.15
CA ILE A 347 20.99 0.48 -3.05
C ILE A 347 20.43 -0.39 -1.92
N SER A 348 20.37 0.14 -0.70
CA SER A 348 19.72 -0.54 0.41
C SER A 348 18.19 -0.57 0.23
N ARG A 349 17.51 -1.46 0.97
CA ARG A 349 16.04 -1.50 0.96
C ARG A 349 15.42 -0.18 1.42
N GLN A 350 16.00 0.46 2.43
CA GLN A 350 15.53 1.77 2.91
C GLN A 350 15.68 2.85 1.83
N GLU A 351 16.77 2.84 1.08
CA GLU A 351 16.95 3.75 -0.05
C GLU A 351 15.94 3.47 -1.17
N ALA A 352 15.66 2.20 -1.46
CA ALA A 352 14.67 1.82 -2.46
C ALA A 352 13.25 2.29 -2.10
N LEU A 353 12.83 2.21 -0.84
CA LEU A 353 11.56 2.78 -0.37
C LEU A 353 11.46 4.29 -0.64
N ASN A 354 12.59 4.98 -0.64
CA ASN A 354 12.71 6.41 -0.93
C ASN A 354 13.15 6.74 -2.37
N ALA A 355 13.22 5.72 -3.25
CA ALA A 355 13.62 5.89 -4.63
C ALA A 355 12.47 6.36 -5.53
N TRP A 356 12.78 7.29 -6.42
CA TRP A 356 11.88 7.84 -7.44
C TRP A 356 12.60 7.76 -8.79
N LYS A 357 11.99 7.09 -9.77
CA LYS A 357 12.47 7.09 -11.15
C LYS A 357 11.81 8.25 -11.88
N VAL A 358 12.61 9.17 -12.41
CA VAL A 358 12.15 10.38 -13.10
C VAL A 358 12.82 10.47 -14.46
N HIS A 359 12.05 10.76 -15.49
CA HIS A 359 12.56 11.01 -16.84
C HIS A 359 12.64 12.51 -17.11
N LEU A 360 13.84 13.02 -17.46
CA LEU A 360 14.06 14.38 -17.95
C LEU A 360 14.66 14.29 -19.37
N ASP A 361 15.94 14.58 -19.51
CA ASP A 361 16.72 14.36 -20.74
C ASP A 361 17.29 12.93 -20.82
N GLN A 362 17.16 12.16 -19.80
CA GLN A 362 17.39 10.74 -19.60
C GLN A 362 16.67 10.30 -18.31
N ASP A 363 16.76 9.02 -17.94
CA ASP A 363 16.24 8.55 -16.66
C ASP A 363 17.19 8.88 -15.51
N TYR A 364 16.59 9.26 -14.39
CA TYR A 364 17.27 9.52 -13.13
C TYR A 364 16.64 8.75 -11.99
N LEU A 365 17.48 8.23 -11.10
CA LEU A 365 17.06 7.72 -9.80
C LEU A 365 17.29 8.80 -8.75
N VAL A 366 16.24 9.24 -8.13
CA VAL A 366 16.28 10.24 -7.04
C VAL A 366 15.92 9.57 -5.73
N LEU A 367 16.81 9.61 -4.75
CA LEU A 367 16.56 9.13 -3.39
C LEU A 367 16.11 10.32 -2.54
N SER A 368 14.86 10.27 -2.06
CA SER A 368 14.24 11.34 -1.28
C SER A 368 13.11 10.81 -0.41
N GLU A 369 13.06 11.22 0.84
CA GLU A 369 11.89 11.00 1.71
C GLU A 369 10.68 11.84 1.29
N ASN A 370 10.92 12.93 0.56
CA ASN A 370 9.90 13.80 0.01
C ASN A 370 9.39 13.31 -1.34
N TYR A 371 8.31 13.90 -1.84
CA TYR A 371 7.72 13.55 -3.13
C TYR A 371 8.54 14.15 -4.25
N VAL A 372 8.76 13.37 -5.30
CA VAL A 372 9.57 13.75 -6.45
C VAL A 372 8.85 13.37 -7.73
N TRP A 373 8.76 14.32 -8.67
CA TRP A 373 8.19 14.08 -9.99
C TRP A 373 8.80 15.04 -11.03
N GLU A 374 8.53 14.80 -12.29
CA GLU A 374 8.82 15.71 -13.39
C GLU A 374 7.62 16.63 -13.64
N GLU A 375 7.88 17.90 -13.86
CA GLU A 375 6.89 18.87 -14.30
C GLU A 375 7.52 19.87 -15.26
N ASN A 376 7.00 19.96 -16.50
CA ASN A 376 7.48 20.86 -17.55
C ASN A 376 9.00 20.74 -17.87
N GLY A 377 9.55 19.53 -17.77
CA GLY A 377 10.98 19.26 -18.02
C GLY A 377 11.89 19.56 -16.84
N GLU A 378 11.34 19.87 -15.67
CA GLU A 378 12.09 20.15 -14.45
C GLU A 378 11.79 19.11 -13.35
N LEU A 379 12.76 18.89 -12.49
CA LEU A 379 12.60 18.06 -11.31
C LEU A 379 11.94 18.85 -10.19
N VAL A 380 10.74 18.44 -9.78
CA VAL A 380 10.03 19.02 -8.64
C VAL A 380 10.22 18.11 -7.44
N VAL A 381 10.57 18.71 -6.29
CA VAL A 381 10.76 18.03 -5.02
C VAL A 381 9.99 18.80 -3.95
N THR A 382 9.06 18.14 -3.26
CA THR A 382 8.44 18.76 -2.08
C THR A 382 9.42 18.80 -0.92
N GLY A 383 9.14 19.62 0.09
CA GLY A 383 9.97 19.63 1.29
C GLY A 383 9.55 20.63 2.32
N SER A 384 10.16 20.54 3.49
CA SER A 384 10.10 21.56 4.55
C SER A 384 11.49 21.70 5.18
N GLY A 385 11.86 22.91 5.60
CA GLY A 385 13.17 23.17 6.19
C GLY A 385 14.34 22.79 5.27
N LYS A 386 15.32 22.05 5.80
CA LYS A 386 16.46 21.54 5.02
C LYS A 386 16.10 20.21 4.36
N THR A 387 15.99 20.22 3.04
CA THR A 387 15.70 19.05 2.23
C THR A 387 16.96 18.61 1.49
N MET A 388 17.27 17.31 1.56
CA MET A 388 18.40 16.69 0.85
C MET A 388 17.89 15.59 -0.07
N ILE A 389 18.50 15.50 -1.27
CA ILE A 389 18.25 14.41 -2.22
C ILE A 389 19.57 13.86 -2.74
N ALA A 390 19.57 12.58 -3.15
CA ALA A 390 20.70 11.96 -3.83
C ALA A 390 20.26 11.52 -5.22
N VAL A 391 21.00 11.87 -6.27
CA VAL A 391 20.60 11.67 -7.67
C VAL A 391 21.65 10.88 -8.43
N TYR A 392 21.20 9.87 -9.19
CA TYR A 392 22.01 9.08 -10.11
C TYR A 392 21.30 8.91 -11.46
N PRO A 393 22.01 9.09 -12.59
CA PRO A 393 23.32 9.72 -12.71
C PRO A 393 23.30 11.21 -12.29
N ALA A 394 24.45 11.86 -12.24
CA ALA A 394 24.53 13.29 -11.92
C ALA A 394 23.80 14.14 -12.95
N VAL A 395 23.07 15.16 -12.51
CA VAL A 395 22.36 16.10 -13.39
C VAL A 395 23.32 17.14 -13.92
N GLU A 396 23.59 17.17 -15.25
CA GLU A 396 24.59 18.03 -15.87
C GLU A 396 24.31 19.54 -15.71
N LYS A 397 23.04 19.93 -15.77
CA LYS A 397 22.62 21.35 -15.67
C LYS A 397 22.32 21.81 -14.25
N GLY A 398 22.47 20.91 -13.26
CA GLY A 398 22.01 21.14 -11.90
C GLY A 398 20.50 20.98 -11.77
N ILE A 399 20.00 21.18 -10.56
CA ILE A 399 18.56 21.10 -10.21
C ILE A 399 18.16 22.48 -9.71
N VAL A 400 17.04 23.01 -10.23
CA VAL A 400 16.55 24.34 -9.88
C VAL A 400 16.39 24.45 -8.36
N ASP A 401 16.93 25.54 -7.79
CA ASP A 401 16.92 25.85 -6.36
C ASP A 401 17.66 24.86 -5.43
N PHE A 402 18.27 23.80 -5.98
CA PHE A 402 19.12 22.90 -5.23
C PHE A 402 20.59 23.17 -5.47
N LYS A 403 21.39 23.12 -4.40
CA LYS A 403 22.84 23.26 -4.45
C LYS A 403 23.50 21.90 -4.30
N GLU A 404 24.45 21.57 -5.19
CA GLU A 404 25.30 20.41 -5.00
C GLU A 404 26.12 20.54 -3.72
N CYS A 405 26.08 19.52 -2.86
CA CYS A 405 26.75 19.52 -1.55
C CYS A 405 27.67 18.32 -1.32
N GLY A 406 27.87 17.42 -2.30
CA GLY A 406 28.79 16.31 -2.19
C GLY A 406 28.42 15.10 -3.04
N LYS A 407 29.08 13.97 -2.73
CA LYS A 407 28.82 12.67 -3.38
C LYS A 407 28.78 11.55 -2.36
N ARG A 408 27.98 10.50 -2.67
CA ARG A 408 27.90 9.26 -1.89
C ARG A 408 27.85 8.08 -2.88
N GLY A 409 28.95 7.36 -3.02
CA GLY A 409 29.08 6.33 -4.07
C GLY A 409 28.86 6.94 -5.45
N ASN A 410 27.93 6.39 -6.21
CA ASN A 410 27.56 6.86 -7.54
C ASN A 410 26.58 8.06 -7.53
N PHE A 411 26.05 8.44 -6.37
CA PHE A 411 25.06 9.50 -6.22
C PHE A 411 25.70 10.86 -5.99
N THR A 412 25.19 11.88 -6.67
CA THR A 412 25.47 13.29 -6.37
C THR A 412 24.41 13.79 -5.37
N LEU A 413 24.86 14.47 -4.32
CA LEU A 413 24.02 14.99 -3.27
C LEU A 413 23.67 16.45 -3.54
N TYR A 414 22.39 16.79 -3.35
CA TYR A 414 21.90 18.15 -3.49
C TYR A 414 21.12 18.53 -2.25
N GLU A 415 21.18 19.84 -1.87
CA GLU A 415 20.42 20.38 -0.74
C GLU A 415 19.65 21.65 -1.15
N ARG A 416 18.48 21.83 -0.56
CA ARG A 416 17.66 23.04 -0.63
C ARG A 416 17.16 23.38 0.78
N ILE A 417 17.08 24.69 1.08
CA ILE A 417 16.52 25.18 2.34
C ILE A 417 15.24 25.94 2.04
N TYR A 418 14.12 25.37 2.45
CA TYR A 418 12.83 26.02 2.42
C TYR A 418 12.70 26.89 3.67
N LYS A 419 12.45 28.18 3.48
CA LYS A 419 12.20 29.10 4.59
C LYS A 419 10.71 29.12 4.87
N ALA A 420 10.30 28.31 5.85
CA ALA A 420 8.91 28.28 6.29
C ALA A 420 8.54 29.55 7.04
N GLN A 421 7.35 30.07 6.73
CA GLN A 421 6.57 30.88 7.67
C GLN A 421 5.41 29.99 8.13
N GLU A 422 5.62 29.29 9.25
CA GLU A 422 4.62 28.36 9.77
C GLU A 422 3.39 29.11 10.29
N PRO A 423 2.18 28.57 10.11
CA PRO A 423 0.99 29.09 10.77
C PRO A 423 1.14 29.01 12.28
N GLU A 424 0.71 30.04 12.99
CA GLU A 424 0.54 29.95 14.44
C GLU A 424 -0.73 29.14 14.74
N ALA A 425 -0.63 28.17 15.63
CA ALA A 425 -1.73 27.31 16.01
C ALA A 425 -1.88 27.24 17.53
N GLU A 426 -3.08 27.51 18.01
CA GLU A 426 -3.45 27.44 19.43
C GLU A 426 -4.60 26.46 19.64
N LEU A 427 -4.44 25.47 20.51
CA LEU A 427 -5.49 24.52 20.89
C LEU A 427 -6.01 24.86 22.29
N VAL A 428 -7.28 25.22 22.41
CA VAL A 428 -7.90 25.64 23.67
C VAL A 428 -9.01 24.67 24.05
N CYS A 429 -8.88 24.00 25.19
CA CYS A 429 -9.98 23.20 25.75
C CYS A 429 -11.08 24.15 26.27
N LYS A 430 -12.29 24.05 25.73
CA LYS A 430 -13.46 24.87 26.11
C LYS A 430 -14.37 24.19 27.12
N GLU A 431 -14.52 22.89 26.98
CA GLU A 431 -15.40 22.06 27.79
C GLU A 431 -14.78 20.69 27.94
N GLN A 432 -14.82 20.11 29.11
CA GLN A 432 -14.47 18.72 29.33
C GLN A 432 -15.33 18.17 30.47
N ASP A 433 -16.09 17.12 30.17
CA ASP A 433 -16.92 16.40 31.11
C ASP A 433 -16.77 14.89 30.92
N LYS A 434 -17.72 14.09 31.42
CA LYS A 434 -17.71 12.62 31.30
C LYS A 434 -18.18 12.11 29.94
N GLU A 435 -18.83 12.97 29.15
CA GLU A 435 -19.45 12.60 27.87
C GLU A 435 -18.59 13.02 26.67
N LYS A 436 -17.84 14.12 26.81
CA LYS A 436 -17.01 14.69 25.74
C LYS A 436 -15.95 15.67 26.22
N ALA A 437 -14.98 15.94 25.37
CA ALA A 437 -14.08 17.09 25.47
C ALA A 437 -14.19 17.93 24.19
N VAL A 438 -14.40 19.24 24.35
CA VAL A 438 -14.54 20.18 23.24
C VAL A 438 -13.34 21.11 23.20
N TYR A 439 -12.70 21.17 22.06
CA TYR A 439 -11.55 22.03 21.80
C TYR A 439 -11.86 23.02 20.69
N GLU A 440 -11.24 24.17 20.78
CA GLU A 440 -11.17 25.18 19.73
C GLU A 440 -9.72 25.23 19.24
N LEU A 441 -9.51 24.93 17.96
CA LEU A 441 -8.25 25.12 17.25
C LEU A 441 -8.32 26.47 16.55
N LYS A 442 -7.45 27.41 16.94
CA LYS A 442 -7.28 28.70 16.28
C LYS A 442 -6.03 28.69 15.44
N LEU A 443 -6.11 29.24 14.26
CA LEU A 443 -5.08 29.24 13.25
C LEU A 443 -4.86 30.67 12.73
N ALA A 444 -3.63 31.14 12.77
CA ALA A 444 -3.25 32.41 12.19
C ALA A 444 -2.20 32.20 11.10
N TYR A 445 -2.50 32.63 9.90
CA TYR A 445 -1.66 32.44 8.75
C TYR A 445 -0.81 33.67 8.46
N PRO A 446 0.45 33.52 7.97
CA PRO A 446 1.25 34.63 7.51
C PRO A 446 0.57 35.35 6.34
N GLY A 447 0.79 36.63 6.19
CA GLY A 447 0.13 37.46 5.17
C GLY A 447 0.42 37.02 3.72
N GLU A 448 1.65 36.58 3.45
CA GLU A 448 2.02 35.90 2.20
C GLU A 448 2.30 34.43 2.50
N LYS A 449 1.45 33.55 1.98
CA LYS A 449 1.65 32.11 2.06
C LYS A 449 2.65 31.70 0.99
N ASN A 450 3.82 31.24 1.39
CA ASN A 450 4.87 30.76 0.51
C ASN A 450 4.98 29.22 0.49
N TYR A 451 3.94 28.53 0.95
CA TYR A 451 3.84 27.07 1.00
C TYR A 451 2.61 26.59 0.22
N HIS A 452 2.67 25.33 -0.22
CA HIS A 452 1.59 24.70 -1.01
C HIS A 452 0.42 24.29 -0.11
N ASP A 453 0.71 23.66 1.02
CA ASP A 453 -0.26 23.24 2.02
C ASP A 453 0.33 23.33 3.43
N ALA A 454 -0.54 23.24 4.42
CA ALA A 454 -0.18 23.11 5.82
C ALA A 454 -1.04 22.01 6.45
N PHE A 455 -0.40 21.13 7.19
CA PHE A 455 -1.04 19.99 7.85
C PHE A 455 -1.03 20.15 9.35
N ALA A 456 -2.20 20.01 9.98
CA ALA A 456 -2.31 19.93 11.43
C ALA A 456 -2.33 18.47 11.86
N PHE A 457 -1.40 18.09 12.72
CA PHE A 457 -1.28 16.78 13.33
C PHE A 457 -1.76 16.85 14.78
N LEU A 458 -2.68 15.96 15.13
CA LEU A 458 -3.31 15.91 16.44
C LEU A 458 -3.00 14.57 17.10
N THR A 459 -2.15 14.58 18.14
CA THR A 459 -2.03 13.42 19.04
C THR A 459 -3.22 13.46 20.01
N TRP A 460 -4.07 12.44 19.98
CA TRP A 460 -5.32 12.43 20.71
C TRP A 460 -5.66 11.05 21.27
N TYR A 461 -6.54 11.01 22.24
CA TYR A 461 -7.03 9.81 22.89
C TYR A 461 -8.54 9.91 23.08
N GLY A 462 -9.28 8.90 22.64
CA GLY A 462 -10.72 8.87 22.72
C GLY A 462 -11.30 7.67 21.98
N ASN A 463 -12.59 7.60 21.87
CA ASN A 463 -13.28 6.64 21.02
C ASN A 463 -13.36 7.17 19.59
N ARG A 464 -13.91 8.38 19.43
CA ARG A 464 -14.02 9.08 18.16
C ARG A 464 -13.77 10.58 18.36
N MET A 465 -13.37 11.23 17.28
CA MET A 465 -13.24 12.68 17.21
C MET A 465 -13.99 13.20 16.00
N GLU A 466 -14.73 14.28 16.18
CA GLU A 466 -15.44 15.00 15.12
C GLU A 466 -14.82 16.39 14.95
N VAL A 467 -14.66 16.84 13.71
CA VAL A 467 -14.10 18.15 13.34
C VAL A 467 -15.17 18.98 12.65
N PHE A 468 -15.33 20.21 13.12
CA PHE A 468 -16.33 21.15 12.61
C PHE A 468 -15.70 22.47 12.17
N ASP A 469 -16.17 22.99 11.04
CA ASP A 469 -16.03 24.40 10.65
C ASP A 469 -17.39 25.09 10.89
N GLY A 470 -17.42 26.01 11.86
CA GLY A 470 -18.69 26.53 12.38
C GLY A 470 -19.58 25.42 12.93
N GLU A 471 -20.76 25.25 12.32
CA GLU A 471 -21.71 24.18 12.68
C GLU A 471 -21.61 22.95 11.75
N GLU A 472 -20.81 23.05 10.69
CA GLU A 472 -20.65 21.98 9.72
C GLU A 472 -19.59 20.99 10.16
N LYS A 473 -19.94 19.68 10.25
CA LYS A 473 -18.97 18.60 10.43
C LYS A 473 -18.23 18.40 9.12
N ILE A 474 -16.90 18.60 9.13
CA ILE A 474 -16.04 18.53 7.96
C ILE A 474 -15.18 17.26 7.91
N ASN A 475 -14.96 16.60 9.05
CA ASN A 475 -14.31 15.30 9.13
C ASN A 475 -14.61 14.60 10.45
N ASP A 476 -14.29 13.31 10.54
CA ASP A 476 -14.41 12.50 11.76
C ASP A 476 -13.40 11.36 11.75
N TYR A 477 -13.05 10.86 12.94
CA TYR A 477 -12.04 9.82 13.14
C TYR A 477 -12.48 8.82 14.20
N PHE A 478 -12.26 7.54 13.97
CA PHE A 478 -12.17 6.56 15.03
C PHE A 478 -10.72 6.47 15.51
N TYR A 479 -10.52 6.37 16.81
CA TYR A 479 -9.20 6.25 17.41
C TYR A 479 -8.55 4.92 17.05
N THR A 480 -7.33 4.98 16.52
CA THR A 480 -6.52 3.81 16.12
C THR A 480 -5.17 3.77 16.82
N GLY A 481 -4.87 4.76 17.65
CA GLY A 481 -3.52 4.98 18.20
C GLY A 481 -2.58 5.77 17.27
N GLN A 482 -3.11 6.25 16.14
CA GLN A 482 -2.40 7.16 15.23
C GLN A 482 -2.82 8.61 15.47
N GLU A 483 -2.00 9.56 15.03
CA GLU A 483 -2.37 10.96 14.97
C GLU A 483 -3.47 11.18 13.93
N ALA A 484 -4.38 12.10 14.21
CA ALA A 484 -5.31 12.59 13.21
C ALA A 484 -4.62 13.68 12.38
N LEU A 485 -4.81 13.61 11.07
CA LEU A 485 -4.24 14.53 10.09
C LEU A 485 -5.34 15.36 9.45
N LEU A 486 -5.16 16.68 9.45
CA LEU A 486 -6.02 17.63 8.75
C LEU A 486 -5.18 18.45 7.76
N SER A 487 -5.54 18.45 6.48
CA SER A 487 -5.01 19.41 5.52
C SER A 487 -5.74 20.74 5.69
N LEU A 488 -5.02 21.78 6.05
CA LEU A 488 -5.60 23.11 6.21
C LEU A 488 -5.90 23.74 4.84
N GLY A 489 -5.09 23.42 3.83
CA GLY A 489 -5.33 23.86 2.45
C GLY A 489 -6.58 23.24 1.83
N TYR A 490 -6.85 21.95 2.10
CA TYR A 490 -8.06 21.27 1.64
C TYR A 490 -9.35 21.96 2.18
N PHE A 491 -9.29 22.50 3.39
CA PHE A 491 -10.39 23.26 4.02
C PHE A 491 -10.25 24.77 3.83
N GLU A 492 -9.56 25.23 2.79
CA GLU A 492 -9.42 26.63 2.41
C GLU A 492 -8.80 27.53 3.51
N PHE A 493 -7.93 26.95 4.35
CA PHE A 493 -7.22 27.62 5.44
C PHE A 493 -8.15 28.26 6.48
N PRO A 494 -8.95 27.47 7.22
CA PRO A 494 -9.86 27.99 8.23
C PRO A 494 -9.11 28.67 9.38
N GLU A 495 -9.60 29.82 9.86
CA GLU A 495 -9.02 30.50 11.02
C GLU A 495 -9.36 29.81 12.35
N LYS A 496 -10.41 28.99 12.34
CA LYS A 496 -10.94 28.37 13.55
C LYS A 496 -11.67 27.07 13.23
N LEU A 497 -11.34 26.00 13.98
CA LEU A 497 -12.06 24.74 13.94
C LEU A 497 -12.51 24.33 15.35
N LYS A 498 -13.65 23.63 15.45
CA LYS A 498 -14.12 22.99 16.67
C LYS A 498 -13.84 21.49 16.58
N LEU A 499 -13.21 20.93 17.62
CA LEU A 499 -12.90 19.50 17.71
C LEU A 499 -13.66 18.93 18.91
N VAL A 500 -14.39 17.84 18.69
CA VAL A 500 -15.16 17.17 19.74
C VAL A 500 -14.63 15.74 19.89
N VAL A 501 -14.06 15.42 21.03
CA VAL A 501 -13.55 14.10 21.35
C VAL A 501 -14.54 13.40 22.27
N TYR A 502 -14.91 12.17 21.94
CA TYR A 502 -15.77 11.31 22.76
C TYR A 502 -14.91 10.29 23.50
N PRO A 503 -15.28 9.93 24.74
CA PRO A 503 -14.46 9.09 25.60
C PRO A 503 -14.38 7.64 25.10
N LEU A 504 -13.22 7.04 25.31
CA LEU A 504 -12.98 5.61 25.24
C LEU A 504 -12.87 5.07 26.67
N HIS A 505 -13.72 4.11 27.02
CA HIS A 505 -13.73 3.50 28.34
C HIS A 505 -13.05 2.13 28.34
N PRO A 506 -12.42 1.73 29.46
CA PRO A 506 -11.99 0.36 29.65
C PRO A 506 -13.20 -0.61 29.55
N GLY A 507 -13.07 -1.62 28.68
CA GLY A 507 -14.14 -2.59 28.48
C GLY A 507 -15.13 -2.22 27.37
N ASP A 508 -14.97 -1.09 26.69
CA ASP A 508 -15.67 -0.87 25.44
C ASP A 508 -15.39 -2.04 24.48
N PRO A 509 -16.41 -2.57 23.78
CA PRO A 509 -16.25 -3.72 22.91
C PRO A 509 -15.55 -3.31 21.59
N ILE A 510 -14.30 -2.90 21.70
CA ILE A 510 -13.49 -2.40 20.60
C ILE A 510 -12.14 -3.12 20.60
N PHE A 511 -11.79 -3.71 19.46
CA PHE A 511 -10.44 -4.18 19.22
C PHE A 511 -9.55 -3.03 18.77
N LEU A 512 -8.50 -2.77 19.54
CA LEU A 512 -7.45 -1.79 19.25
C LEU A 512 -6.08 -2.48 19.26
N GLU A 513 -5.30 -2.28 18.21
CA GLU A 513 -3.91 -2.76 18.20
C GLU A 513 -3.01 -1.96 19.15
N LYS A 514 -3.30 -0.68 19.30
CA LYS A 514 -2.57 0.21 20.20
C LYS A 514 -3.54 0.81 21.21
N GLN A 515 -3.44 0.30 22.42
CA GLN A 515 -4.22 0.84 23.53
C GLN A 515 -3.68 2.21 23.95
N PRO A 516 -4.54 3.18 24.30
CA PRO A 516 -4.10 4.45 24.84
C PRO A 516 -3.55 4.28 26.27
N ASP A 517 -2.51 5.04 26.60
CA ASP A 517 -2.05 5.19 27.98
C ASP A 517 -3.06 6.07 28.75
N ALA A 518 -4.06 5.44 29.35
CA ALA A 518 -5.06 6.12 30.16
C ALA A 518 -4.76 5.88 31.64
N ALA A 519 -4.05 6.79 32.28
CA ALA A 519 -3.72 6.70 33.71
C ALA A 519 -4.97 6.70 34.62
N ASP A 520 -6.09 7.27 34.14
CA ASP A 520 -7.34 7.45 34.90
C ASP A 520 -8.51 6.59 34.39
N GLY A 521 -8.26 5.57 33.60
CA GLY A 521 -9.27 4.62 33.14
C GLY A 521 -10.22 5.14 32.04
N CYS A 522 -10.18 6.40 31.65
CA CYS A 522 -10.97 6.95 30.54
C CYS A 522 -10.07 7.84 29.67
N ALA A 523 -10.04 7.56 28.37
CA ALA A 523 -9.28 8.38 27.41
C ALA A 523 -10.23 9.35 26.70
N CYS A 524 -10.05 10.66 26.92
CA CYS A 524 -10.85 11.70 26.29
C CYS A 524 -10.06 13.03 26.26
N LYS A 525 -9.07 13.16 25.38
CA LYS A 525 -8.26 14.39 25.28
C LYS A 525 -7.55 14.52 23.93
N ILE A 526 -7.23 15.75 23.57
CA ILE A 526 -6.16 16.05 22.60
C ILE A 526 -4.93 16.45 23.42
N GLU A 527 -3.82 15.75 23.22
CA GLU A 527 -2.60 15.93 24.01
C GLU A 527 -1.62 16.89 23.35
N LYS A 528 -1.49 16.81 22.04
CA LYS A 528 -0.51 17.58 21.29
C LYS A 528 -1.09 18.02 19.95
N LEU A 529 -0.70 19.22 19.54
CA LEU A 529 -0.90 19.74 18.20
C LEU A 529 0.45 20.19 17.66
N HIS A 530 0.74 19.87 16.40
CA HIS A 530 1.78 20.55 15.64
C HIS A 530 1.28 20.80 14.21
N VAL A 531 1.86 21.79 13.56
CA VAL A 531 1.53 22.14 12.18
C VAL A 531 2.82 22.07 11.37
N GLU A 532 2.74 21.42 10.21
CA GLU A 532 3.83 21.31 9.25
C GLU A 532 3.41 21.94 7.92
N THR A 533 4.31 22.69 7.31
CA THR A 533 4.08 23.28 5.98
C THR A 533 4.85 22.51 4.92
N ILE A 534 4.22 22.30 3.76
CA ILE A 534 4.83 21.65 2.62
C ILE A 534 5.02 22.66 1.49
N PHE A 535 6.25 22.73 1.00
CA PHE A 535 6.66 23.56 -0.13
C PHE A 535 6.79 22.69 -1.39
N ARG A 536 6.61 23.35 -2.49
CA ARG A 536 6.75 22.75 -3.81
C ARG A 536 7.91 23.39 -4.57
#